data_f62e53d17e6ecfa06fc09efcc4caa2fe
#
_entry.id   f62e53d17e6ecfa06fc09efcc4caa2fe
#
_cell.length_a   1.000
_cell.length_b   1.000
_cell.length_c   1.000
_cell.angle_alpha   90.00
_cell.angle_beta   90.00
_cell.angle_gamma   90.00
#
_symmetry.space_group_name_H-M   'P 1'
#
loop_
_entity.id
_entity.type
_entity.pdbx_description
1 polymer ?
#
loop_
_entity_poly.entity_id
_entity_poly.type
_entity_poly.pdbx_seq_one_letter_code
_entity_poly.pdbx_strand_id
1 'polypeptide(L)'
;MILLTGATGYVGAALRAALEQQQSPLRLAGRSAEHQEECAWVHYDLSDEGAPAGALLADVSCVIHCAGVAHRYASDSDFRRINVEGTVRLAKAAVAAGVPHFVYVSSMNVVPVDAQSAQERAEHYPEPSEAYAASKWQAERALTECFANNDCLLTIIRPGLVYDAELTANLKTMERFLRWWPLLFPAIGRRSMLARADLVDLLVSCARGNAGAPTGEGVIAATDGECYDAQRISRALSVTTKWGVMPRWLCRMGCRVLDWLRGYPAGASWQGLSSSHWYGPAPSISGWQPRCVLESRSVNGGPASQ
;
A
#
# COMPACT_ATOMS: atom_id res chain seq x y z
N MET A 1 21.27 -10.45 3.25
CA MET A 1 20.12 -11.03 2.52
C MET A 1 18.85 -10.24 2.82
N ILE A 2 17.95 -10.05 1.85
CA ILE A 2 16.65 -9.38 2.04
C ILE A 2 15.59 -10.45 2.26
N LEU A 3 14.78 -10.33 3.32
CA LEU A 3 13.56 -11.13 3.50
C LEU A 3 12.35 -10.32 3.00
N LEU A 4 11.64 -10.87 2.01
CA LEU A 4 10.39 -10.28 1.49
C LEU A 4 9.20 -11.14 1.88
N THR A 5 8.26 -10.59 2.62
CA THR A 5 6.95 -11.19 2.88
C THR A 5 5.90 -10.60 1.94
N GLY A 6 4.90 -11.39 1.59
CA GLY A 6 3.85 -10.93 0.66
C GLY A 6 4.31 -10.87 -0.81
N ALA A 7 5.31 -11.65 -1.20
CA ALA A 7 5.90 -11.71 -2.54
C ALA A 7 4.91 -12.05 -3.67
N THR A 8 3.74 -12.60 -3.36
CA THR A 8 2.66 -12.90 -4.34
C THR A 8 1.62 -11.78 -4.44
N GLY A 9 1.71 -10.75 -3.56
CA GLY A 9 0.78 -9.62 -3.57
C GLY A 9 1.09 -8.61 -4.67
N TYR A 10 0.17 -7.65 -4.87
CA TYR A 10 0.26 -6.64 -5.93
C TYR A 10 1.56 -5.82 -5.93
N VAL A 11 2.00 -5.36 -4.76
CA VAL A 11 3.27 -4.64 -4.61
C VAL A 11 4.44 -5.62 -4.50
N GLY A 12 4.28 -6.69 -3.69
CA GLY A 12 5.35 -7.64 -3.41
C GLY A 12 5.83 -8.40 -4.64
N ALA A 13 4.95 -8.76 -5.57
CA ALA A 13 5.34 -9.44 -6.82
C ALA A 13 6.21 -8.54 -7.72
N ALA A 14 5.87 -7.26 -7.81
CA ALA A 14 6.68 -6.30 -8.57
C ALA A 14 8.03 -6.04 -7.89
N LEU A 15 8.04 -5.95 -6.55
CA LEU A 15 9.27 -5.79 -5.79
C LEU A 15 10.16 -7.03 -5.90
N ARG A 16 9.59 -8.25 -5.82
CA ARG A 16 10.32 -9.50 -6.07
C ARG A 16 11.03 -9.45 -7.42
N ALA A 17 10.29 -9.17 -8.50
CA ALA A 17 10.86 -9.09 -9.85
C ALA A 17 12.01 -8.08 -9.96
N ALA A 18 11.85 -6.90 -9.34
CA ALA A 18 12.90 -5.88 -9.33
C ALA A 18 14.16 -6.31 -8.56
N LEU A 19 13.99 -6.96 -7.41
CA LEU A 19 15.11 -7.47 -6.61
C LEU A 19 15.83 -8.63 -7.30
N GLU A 20 15.09 -9.55 -7.96
CA GLU A 20 15.64 -10.65 -8.75
C GLU A 20 16.43 -10.14 -9.97
N GLN A 21 15.87 -9.15 -10.71
CA GLN A 21 16.57 -8.52 -11.83
C GLN A 21 17.89 -7.87 -11.40
N GLN A 22 17.95 -7.34 -10.19
CA GLN A 22 19.14 -6.74 -9.60
C GLN A 22 20.08 -7.75 -8.94
N GLN A 23 19.79 -9.05 -9.05
CA GLN A 23 20.54 -10.15 -8.43
C GLN A 23 20.77 -9.97 -6.91
N SER A 24 19.82 -9.33 -6.23
CA SER A 24 19.89 -9.12 -4.78
C SER A 24 19.70 -10.44 -4.05
N PRO A 25 20.51 -10.76 -3.02
CA PRO A 25 20.29 -11.95 -2.19
C PRO A 25 18.92 -11.85 -1.52
N LEU A 26 17.98 -12.71 -1.94
CA LEU A 26 16.57 -12.64 -1.60
C LEU A 26 16.07 -13.92 -0.96
N ARG A 27 15.30 -13.80 0.11
CA ARG A 27 14.51 -14.86 0.71
C ARG A 27 13.04 -14.44 0.66
N LEU A 28 12.18 -15.32 0.16
CA LEU A 28 10.75 -15.08 0.03
C LEU A 28 10.01 -15.82 1.13
N ALA A 29 9.00 -15.20 1.72
CA ALA A 29 8.18 -15.82 2.75
C ALA A 29 6.68 -15.68 2.47
N GLY A 30 5.96 -16.79 2.58
CA GLY A 30 4.53 -16.83 2.34
C GLY A 30 3.91 -18.21 2.49
N ARG A 31 2.60 -18.27 2.34
CA ARG A 31 1.77 -19.48 2.58
C ARG A 31 1.77 -20.48 1.43
N SER A 32 2.06 -20.04 0.20
CA SER A 32 1.85 -20.85 -1.00
C SER A 32 2.81 -22.02 -1.06
N ALA A 33 2.27 -23.23 -1.12
CA ALA A 33 3.03 -24.44 -1.34
C ALA A 33 3.59 -24.54 -2.77
N GLU A 34 2.97 -23.87 -3.74
CA GLU A 34 3.37 -23.89 -5.14
C GLU A 34 4.74 -23.26 -5.40
N HIS A 35 5.20 -22.42 -4.46
CA HIS A 35 6.49 -21.73 -4.54
C HIS A 35 7.59 -22.36 -3.68
N GLN A 36 7.31 -23.48 -2.98
CA GLN A 36 8.30 -24.12 -2.09
C GLN A 36 9.47 -24.77 -2.85
N GLU A 37 9.29 -25.05 -4.13
CA GLU A 37 10.37 -25.59 -4.98
C GLU A 37 11.39 -24.51 -5.39
N GLU A 38 11.08 -23.25 -5.23
CA GLU A 38 12.01 -22.16 -5.47
C GLU A 38 13.01 -22.08 -4.30
N CYS A 39 14.30 -22.15 -4.58
CA CYS A 39 15.39 -22.21 -3.56
C CYS A 39 15.38 -21.09 -2.52
N ALA A 40 14.69 -19.99 -2.80
CA ALA A 40 14.58 -18.80 -1.93
C ALA A 40 13.29 -18.76 -1.11
N TRP A 41 12.36 -19.72 -1.27
CA TRP A 41 11.04 -19.68 -0.64
C TRP A 41 11.03 -20.41 0.71
N VAL A 42 10.51 -19.73 1.74
CA VAL A 42 10.27 -20.30 3.08
C VAL A 42 8.79 -20.19 3.40
N HIS A 43 8.19 -21.30 3.84
CA HIS A 43 6.81 -21.30 4.32
C HIS A 43 6.70 -20.44 5.57
N TYR A 44 5.79 -19.45 5.53
CA TYR A 44 5.48 -18.61 6.67
C TYR A 44 4.04 -18.06 6.57
N ASP A 45 3.21 -18.37 7.55
CA ASP A 45 1.85 -17.85 7.66
C ASP A 45 1.77 -16.85 8.83
N LEU A 46 1.36 -15.62 8.52
CA LEU A 46 1.13 -14.59 9.54
C LEU A 46 -0.01 -14.93 10.51
N SER A 47 -0.87 -15.88 10.15
CA SER A 47 -1.95 -16.33 11.03
C SER A 47 -1.51 -17.37 12.05
N ASP A 48 -0.33 -17.97 11.89
CA ASP A 48 0.21 -18.95 12.83
C ASP A 48 0.59 -18.28 14.15
N GLU A 49 0.24 -18.91 15.27
CA GLU A 49 0.51 -18.35 16.60
C GLU A 49 1.96 -18.54 17.05
N GLY A 50 2.70 -19.43 16.38
CA GLY A 50 4.10 -19.74 16.69
C GLY A 50 5.08 -18.62 16.29
N ALA A 51 6.23 -18.59 16.95
CA ALA A 51 7.34 -17.76 16.50
C ALA A 51 7.84 -18.22 15.11
N PRO A 52 8.27 -17.30 14.24
CA PRO A 52 8.88 -17.66 12.97
C PRO A 52 10.08 -18.59 13.19
N ALA A 53 10.24 -19.58 12.32
CA ALA A 53 11.41 -20.48 12.39
C ALA A 53 12.71 -19.67 12.26
N GLY A 54 13.73 -20.01 13.05
CA GLY A 54 15.01 -19.30 13.02
C GLY A 54 15.65 -19.23 11.63
N ALA A 55 15.42 -20.25 10.80
CA ALA A 55 15.85 -20.27 9.40
C ALA A 55 15.27 -19.15 8.55
N LEU A 56 14.12 -18.58 8.92
CA LEU A 56 13.48 -17.47 8.20
C LEU A 56 14.34 -16.20 8.24
N LEU A 57 14.98 -15.93 9.38
CA LEU A 57 15.70 -14.69 9.64
C LEU A 57 17.24 -14.86 9.64
N ALA A 58 17.76 -16.07 9.38
CA ALA A 58 19.20 -16.31 9.32
C ALA A 58 19.84 -15.46 8.20
N ASP A 59 20.91 -14.74 8.52
CA ASP A 59 21.67 -13.86 7.60
C ASP A 59 20.84 -12.75 6.92
N VAL A 60 19.67 -12.40 7.48
CA VAL A 60 18.82 -11.33 6.96
C VAL A 60 19.35 -9.98 7.44
N SER A 61 19.64 -9.09 6.49
CA SER A 61 20.04 -7.70 6.76
C SER A 61 18.90 -6.71 6.66
N CYS A 62 17.81 -7.06 5.95
CA CYS A 62 16.63 -6.22 5.84
C CYS A 62 15.38 -7.09 5.68
N VAL A 63 14.35 -6.79 6.45
CA VAL A 63 13.00 -7.34 6.23
C VAL A 63 12.16 -6.29 5.51
N ILE A 64 11.55 -6.66 4.38
CA ILE A 64 10.50 -5.86 3.74
C ILE A 64 9.17 -6.59 3.93
N HIS A 65 8.32 -6.00 4.77
CA HIS A 65 7.05 -6.60 5.14
C HIS A 65 5.90 -5.98 4.34
N CYS A 66 5.56 -6.63 3.20
CA CYS A 66 4.42 -6.29 2.34
C CYS A 66 3.19 -7.17 2.59
N ALA A 67 3.34 -8.26 3.36
CA ALA A 67 2.25 -9.18 3.63
C ALA A 67 1.17 -8.53 4.50
N GLY A 68 -0.07 -8.90 4.25
CA GLY A 68 -1.22 -8.46 5.00
C GLY A 68 -2.50 -8.63 4.22
N VAL A 69 -3.62 -8.58 4.91
CA VAL A 69 -4.96 -8.61 4.31
C VAL A 69 -5.40 -7.17 4.03
N ALA A 70 -5.81 -6.90 2.79
CA ALA A 70 -6.27 -5.58 2.35
C ALA A 70 -7.69 -5.61 1.76
N HIS A 71 -8.34 -6.76 1.75
CA HIS A 71 -9.65 -6.92 1.11
C HIS A 71 -10.79 -6.62 2.07
N ARG A 72 -11.81 -5.91 1.59
CA ARG A 72 -13.03 -5.55 2.33
C ARG A 72 -13.84 -6.74 2.88
N TYR A 73 -13.52 -7.95 2.46
CA TYR A 73 -14.22 -9.19 2.87
C TYR A 73 -13.55 -9.93 4.03
N ALA A 74 -12.42 -9.42 4.54
CA ALA A 74 -11.83 -9.97 5.74
C ALA A 74 -12.63 -9.53 6.97
N SER A 75 -12.74 -10.41 7.96
CA SER A 75 -13.33 -10.06 9.24
C SER A 75 -12.41 -9.17 10.06
N ASP A 76 -12.95 -8.42 11.01
CA ASP A 76 -12.14 -7.61 11.93
C ASP A 76 -11.15 -8.47 12.70
N SER A 77 -11.52 -9.72 13.02
CA SER A 77 -10.63 -10.70 13.64
C SER A 77 -9.46 -11.11 12.74
N ASP A 78 -9.69 -11.24 11.42
CA ASP A 78 -8.60 -11.53 10.47
C ASP A 78 -7.65 -10.35 10.32
N PHE A 79 -8.19 -9.13 10.25
CA PHE A 79 -7.34 -7.93 10.24
C PHE A 79 -6.45 -7.86 11.47
N ARG A 80 -7.01 -8.09 12.65
CA ARG A 80 -6.25 -8.09 13.89
C ARG A 80 -5.21 -9.20 13.93
N ARG A 81 -5.62 -10.45 13.66
CA ARG A 81 -4.74 -11.64 13.74
C ARG A 81 -3.57 -11.55 12.74
N ILE A 82 -3.85 -11.16 11.49
CA ILE A 82 -2.87 -11.18 10.41
C ILE A 82 -2.08 -9.87 10.37
N ASN A 83 -2.77 -8.72 10.28
CA ASN A 83 -2.08 -7.43 10.06
C ASN A 83 -1.42 -6.88 11.32
N VAL A 84 -1.94 -7.19 12.51
CA VAL A 84 -1.37 -6.69 13.77
C VAL A 84 -0.51 -7.76 14.44
N GLU A 85 -1.14 -8.85 14.90
CA GLU A 85 -0.46 -9.85 15.71
C GLU A 85 0.64 -10.58 14.91
N GLY A 86 0.35 -10.96 13.65
CA GLY A 86 1.32 -11.59 12.75
C GLY A 86 2.50 -10.68 12.44
N THR A 87 2.24 -9.39 12.18
CA THR A 87 3.29 -8.38 11.95
C THR A 87 4.17 -8.20 13.19
N VAL A 88 3.56 -8.11 14.37
CA VAL A 88 4.31 -7.96 15.64
C VAL A 88 5.14 -9.20 15.95
N ARG A 89 4.63 -10.41 15.69
CA ARG A 89 5.43 -11.65 15.86
C ARG A 89 6.67 -11.66 14.96
N LEU A 90 6.50 -11.27 13.69
CA LEU A 90 7.64 -11.17 12.77
C LEU A 90 8.65 -10.11 13.23
N ALA A 91 8.18 -8.95 13.67
CA ALA A 91 9.02 -7.86 14.14
C ALA A 91 9.83 -8.26 15.39
N LYS A 92 9.18 -8.88 16.38
CA LYS A 92 9.87 -9.40 17.58
C LYS A 92 10.93 -10.44 17.23
N ALA A 93 10.64 -11.33 16.29
CA ALA A 93 11.62 -12.31 15.83
C ALA A 93 12.77 -11.65 15.08
N ALA A 94 12.51 -10.60 14.27
CA ALA A 94 13.55 -9.86 13.57
C ALA A 94 14.50 -9.14 14.55
N VAL A 95 13.94 -8.49 15.59
CA VAL A 95 14.72 -7.89 16.68
C VAL A 95 15.57 -8.94 17.40
N ALA A 96 14.97 -10.07 17.77
CA ALA A 96 15.69 -11.15 18.46
C ALA A 96 16.79 -11.78 17.60
N ALA A 97 16.63 -11.79 16.28
CA ALA A 97 17.65 -12.27 15.33
C ALA A 97 18.72 -11.22 14.99
N GLY A 98 18.61 -10.00 15.53
CA GLY A 98 19.56 -8.91 15.27
C GLY A 98 19.50 -8.38 13.83
N VAL A 99 18.31 -8.43 13.20
CA VAL A 99 18.12 -7.87 11.84
C VAL A 99 18.32 -6.36 11.87
N PRO A 100 19.23 -5.78 11.08
CA PRO A 100 19.54 -4.36 11.15
C PRO A 100 18.40 -3.42 10.72
N HIS A 101 17.52 -3.85 9.80
CA HIS A 101 16.50 -2.97 9.24
C HIS A 101 15.16 -3.69 8.99
N PHE A 102 14.07 -3.08 9.45
CA PHE A 102 12.71 -3.55 9.21
C PHE A 102 11.90 -2.48 8.47
N VAL A 103 11.47 -2.79 7.26
CA VAL A 103 10.64 -1.91 6.41
C VAL A 103 9.21 -2.43 6.40
N TYR A 104 8.27 -1.64 6.90
CA TYR A 104 6.85 -1.98 6.95
C TYR A 104 6.05 -1.19 5.93
N VAL A 105 5.32 -1.88 5.06
CA VAL A 105 4.39 -1.27 4.12
C VAL A 105 3.03 -1.10 4.78
N SER A 106 2.75 0.13 5.18
CA SER A 106 1.49 0.57 5.78
C SER A 106 0.52 1.12 4.73
N SER A 107 -0.22 2.17 5.04
CA SER A 107 -1.17 2.84 4.16
C SER A 107 -1.39 4.29 4.57
N MET A 108 -1.62 5.19 3.62
CA MET A 108 -2.08 6.55 3.90
C MET A 108 -3.45 6.60 4.59
N ASN A 109 -4.22 5.51 4.57
CA ASN A 109 -5.51 5.43 5.29
C ASN A 109 -5.36 5.51 6.82
N VAL A 110 -4.15 5.38 7.36
CA VAL A 110 -3.83 5.62 8.77
C VAL A 110 -3.97 7.10 9.14
N VAL A 111 -3.76 7.99 8.18
CA VAL A 111 -3.70 9.43 8.39
C VAL A 111 -5.10 10.04 8.29
N PRO A 112 -5.56 10.83 9.27
CA PRO A 112 -6.81 11.58 9.16
C PRO A 112 -6.80 12.54 7.98
N VAL A 113 -7.96 12.77 7.38
CA VAL A 113 -8.10 13.65 6.19
C VAL A 113 -7.71 15.11 6.48
N ASP A 114 -7.84 15.53 7.73
CA ASP A 114 -7.55 16.88 8.23
C ASP A 114 -6.19 16.98 8.93
N ALA A 115 -5.36 15.94 8.86
CA ALA A 115 -4.03 15.97 9.45
C ALA A 115 -3.14 17.03 8.79
N GLN A 116 -2.37 17.73 9.60
CA GLN A 116 -1.42 18.75 9.13
C GLN A 116 -0.18 18.14 8.48
N SER A 117 0.20 16.94 8.88
CA SER A 117 1.31 16.17 8.31
C SER A 117 0.90 14.71 8.15
N ALA A 118 1.38 14.05 7.12
CA ALA A 118 1.18 12.63 6.90
C ALA A 118 2.37 11.76 7.36
N GLN A 119 3.40 12.40 7.95
CA GLN A 119 4.64 11.76 8.38
C GLN A 119 4.75 11.62 9.91
N GLU A 120 3.75 12.06 10.65
CA GLU A 120 3.75 11.88 12.10
C GLU A 120 3.52 10.41 12.46
N ARG A 121 3.97 10.02 13.65
CA ARG A 121 3.74 8.66 14.17
C ARG A 121 2.24 8.40 14.38
N ALA A 122 1.82 7.14 14.25
CA ALA A 122 0.41 6.76 14.36
C ALA A 122 -0.23 7.16 15.71
N GLU A 123 0.54 7.20 16.77
CA GLU A 123 0.09 7.62 18.11
C GLU A 123 -0.40 9.07 18.18
N HIS A 124 0.01 9.92 17.22
CA HIS A 124 -0.45 11.32 17.13
C HIS A 124 -1.78 11.44 16.36
N TYR A 125 -2.30 10.34 15.83
CA TYR A 125 -3.58 10.30 15.14
C TYR A 125 -4.63 9.52 15.91
N PRO A 126 -5.90 9.90 15.83
CA PRO A 126 -6.98 9.08 16.34
C PRO A 126 -7.03 7.75 15.57
N GLU A 127 -7.45 6.68 16.25
CA GLU A 127 -7.65 5.39 15.60
C GLU A 127 -8.71 5.50 14.48
N PRO A 128 -8.37 5.07 13.24
CA PRO A 128 -9.33 5.08 12.15
C PRO A 128 -10.54 4.19 12.41
N SER A 129 -11.71 4.59 11.95
CA SER A 129 -12.96 3.82 12.09
C SER A 129 -13.08 2.67 11.07
N GLU A 130 -12.30 2.67 9.99
CA GLU A 130 -12.33 1.63 8.98
C GLU A 130 -11.37 0.52 9.39
N ALA A 131 -11.84 -0.73 9.42
CA ALA A 131 -11.14 -1.88 10.00
C ALA A 131 -9.74 -2.13 9.42
N TYR A 132 -9.58 -1.99 8.10
CA TYR A 132 -8.26 -2.11 7.48
C TYR A 132 -7.31 -1.00 7.94
N ALA A 133 -7.77 0.26 7.93
CA ALA A 133 -6.97 1.40 8.37
C ALA A 133 -6.62 1.29 9.86
N ALA A 134 -7.58 0.89 10.70
CA ALA A 134 -7.36 0.62 12.12
C ALA A 134 -6.30 -0.46 12.33
N SER A 135 -6.35 -1.56 11.57
CA SER A 135 -5.34 -2.62 11.68
C SER A 135 -3.93 -2.16 11.31
N LYS A 136 -3.80 -1.31 10.28
CA LYS A 136 -2.51 -0.70 9.91
C LYS A 136 -2.01 0.26 10.97
N TRP A 137 -2.89 1.10 11.51
CA TRP A 137 -2.60 2.02 12.60
C TRP A 137 -2.13 1.29 13.88
N GLN A 138 -2.84 0.24 14.28
CA GLN A 138 -2.47 -0.60 15.44
C GLN A 138 -1.10 -1.28 15.21
N ALA A 139 -0.86 -1.80 14.00
CA ALA A 139 0.43 -2.40 13.65
C ALA A 139 1.58 -1.38 13.72
N GLU A 140 1.39 -0.17 13.19
CA GLU A 140 2.42 0.90 13.26
C GLU A 140 2.78 1.23 14.71
N ARG A 141 1.79 1.40 15.59
CA ARG A 141 2.01 1.66 17.02
C ARG A 141 2.79 0.54 17.68
N ALA A 142 2.33 -0.70 17.49
CA ALA A 142 2.99 -1.86 18.09
C ALA A 142 4.42 -2.07 17.56
N LEU A 143 4.67 -1.74 16.28
CA LEU A 143 6.02 -1.74 15.72
C LEU A 143 6.89 -0.65 16.37
N THR A 144 6.38 0.57 16.48
CA THR A 144 7.11 1.68 17.13
C THR A 144 7.52 1.29 18.55
N GLU A 145 6.63 0.69 19.33
CA GLU A 145 6.93 0.18 20.67
C GLU A 145 7.98 -0.96 20.63
N CYS A 146 7.87 -1.89 19.67
CA CYS A 146 8.77 -3.03 19.55
C CYS A 146 10.22 -2.60 19.23
N PHE A 147 10.40 -1.54 18.45
CA PHE A 147 11.72 -1.08 18.00
C PHE A 147 12.31 0.06 18.84
N ALA A 148 11.57 0.68 19.75
CA ALA A 148 11.94 1.89 20.48
C ALA A 148 13.27 1.82 21.25
N ASN A 149 13.73 0.64 21.64
CA ASN A 149 14.96 0.44 22.43
C ASN A 149 15.88 -0.62 21.81
N ASN A 150 15.92 -0.69 20.48
CA ASN A 150 16.70 -1.68 19.76
C ASN A 150 17.55 -1.00 18.69
N ASP A 151 18.67 -1.64 18.32
CA ASP A 151 19.54 -1.16 17.24
C ASP A 151 18.98 -1.43 15.83
N CYS A 152 17.83 -2.12 15.74
CA CYS A 152 17.14 -2.37 14.49
C CYS A 152 16.37 -1.11 14.05
N LEU A 153 16.67 -0.62 12.85
CA LEU A 153 15.97 0.52 12.26
C LEU A 153 14.57 0.13 11.80
N LEU A 154 13.57 0.94 12.14
CA LEU A 154 12.20 0.80 11.65
C LEU A 154 11.89 1.89 10.62
N THR A 155 11.55 1.49 9.39
CA THR A 155 10.99 2.40 8.39
C THR A 155 9.55 2.01 8.08
N ILE A 156 8.61 2.93 8.30
CA ILE A 156 7.19 2.76 7.99
C ILE A 156 6.89 3.53 6.71
N ILE A 157 6.45 2.83 5.67
CA ILE A 157 6.06 3.47 4.40
C ILE A 157 4.55 3.47 4.29
N ARG A 158 3.95 4.66 4.14
CA ARG A 158 2.51 4.88 3.91
C ARG A 158 2.30 5.26 2.45
N PRO A 159 2.07 4.30 1.56
CA PRO A 159 1.77 4.61 0.17
C PRO A 159 0.37 5.22 0.05
N GLY A 160 0.22 6.20 -0.87
CA GLY A 160 -1.06 6.62 -1.39
C GLY A 160 -1.77 5.50 -2.14
N LEU A 161 -2.85 5.81 -2.87
CA LEU A 161 -3.49 4.81 -3.71
C LEU A 161 -2.52 4.36 -4.81
N VAL A 162 -2.07 3.11 -4.71
CA VAL A 162 -1.09 2.57 -5.65
C VAL A 162 -1.74 2.23 -6.98
N TYR A 163 -1.20 2.75 -8.08
CA TYR A 163 -1.65 2.47 -9.44
C TYR A 163 -0.52 1.91 -10.31
N ASP A 164 -0.89 1.28 -11.41
CA ASP A 164 0.03 0.77 -12.43
C ASP A 164 -0.49 1.08 -13.84
N ALA A 165 0.34 0.83 -14.85
CA ALA A 165 -0.05 0.82 -16.26
C ALA A 165 -1.24 -0.11 -16.50
N GLU A 166 -1.27 -1.27 -15.85
CA GLU A 166 -2.48 -2.07 -15.70
C GLU A 166 -3.26 -1.57 -14.47
N LEU A 167 -4.41 -0.97 -14.71
CA LEU A 167 -5.26 -0.41 -13.66
C LEU A 167 -5.54 -1.43 -12.55
N THR A 168 -5.42 -1.02 -11.31
CA THR A 168 -5.84 -1.83 -10.16
C THR A 168 -7.33 -2.16 -10.21
N ALA A 169 -7.77 -3.17 -9.48
CA ALA A 169 -9.14 -3.68 -9.49
C ALA A 169 -10.21 -2.57 -9.38
N ASN A 170 -9.99 -1.56 -8.55
CA ASN A 170 -10.93 -0.45 -8.38
C ASN A 170 -10.95 0.48 -9.61
N LEU A 171 -9.79 0.86 -10.14
CA LEU A 171 -9.68 1.71 -11.34
C LEU A 171 -10.14 0.95 -12.59
N LYS A 172 -9.83 -0.35 -12.69
CA LYS A 172 -10.31 -1.22 -13.78
C LYS A 172 -11.84 -1.40 -13.74
N THR A 173 -12.42 -1.56 -12.56
CA THR A 173 -13.88 -1.61 -12.40
C THR A 173 -14.52 -0.28 -12.78
N MET A 174 -13.90 0.83 -12.43
CA MET A 174 -14.36 2.17 -12.78
C MET A 174 -14.24 2.43 -14.29
N GLU A 175 -13.12 2.07 -14.93
CA GLU A 175 -12.96 2.13 -16.37
C GLU A 175 -14.04 1.31 -17.09
N ARG A 176 -14.27 0.06 -16.64
CA ARG A 176 -15.29 -0.81 -17.21
C ARG A 176 -16.69 -0.24 -17.07
N PHE A 177 -17.03 0.30 -15.89
CA PHE A 177 -18.31 0.99 -15.69
C PHE A 177 -18.48 2.18 -16.63
N LEU A 178 -17.45 3.02 -16.77
CA LEU A 178 -17.47 4.20 -17.64
C LEU A 178 -17.54 3.87 -19.13
N ARG A 179 -16.96 2.75 -19.57
CA ARG A 179 -17.12 2.26 -20.95
C ARG A 179 -18.58 1.88 -21.26
N TRP A 180 -19.28 1.30 -20.27
CA TRP A 180 -20.69 0.93 -20.42
C TRP A 180 -21.64 2.13 -20.25
N TRP A 181 -21.26 3.10 -19.41
CA TRP A 181 -22.05 4.29 -19.12
C TRP A 181 -21.21 5.58 -19.27
N PRO A 182 -20.89 5.99 -20.50
CA PRO A 182 -19.97 7.11 -20.76
C PRO A 182 -20.61 8.50 -20.55
N LEU A 183 -21.75 8.57 -19.86
CA LEU A 183 -22.48 9.85 -19.73
C LEU A 183 -21.91 10.75 -18.64
N LEU A 184 -21.58 10.19 -17.48
CA LEU A 184 -21.16 10.96 -16.32
C LEU A 184 -20.09 10.20 -15.51
N PHE A 185 -19.04 10.89 -15.11
CA PHE A 185 -18.05 10.35 -14.20
C PHE A 185 -18.53 10.47 -12.74
N PRO A 186 -18.42 9.43 -11.89
CA PRO A 186 -18.85 9.53 -10.51
C PRO A 186 -18.06 10.61 -9.76
N ALA A 187 -18.75 11.37 -8.89
CA ALA A 187 -18.10 12.34 -8.02
C ALA A 187 -17.27 11.62 -6.98
N ILE A 188 -15.95 11.66 -7.14
CA ILE A 188 -15.00 11.10 -6.19
C ILE A 188 -14.29 12.21 -5.43
N GLY A 189 -13.87 11.93 -4.20
CA GLY A 189 -13.00 12.80 -3.43
C GLY A 189 -11.60 12.90 -4.03
N ARG A 190 -10.86 13.93 -3.63
CA ARG A 190 -9.45 14.09 -4.03
C ARG A 190 -8.60 12.97 -3.44
N ARG A 191 -7.60 12.50 -4.20
CA ARG A 191 -6.73 11.38 -3.81
C ARG A 191 -5.27 11.75 -3.98
N SER A 192 -4.43 11.32 -3.04
CA SER A 192 -3.00 11.16 -3.26
C SER A 192 -2.75 9.76 -3.80
N MET A 193 -1.96 9.67 -4.86
CA MET A 193 -1.68 8.41 -5.53
C MET A 193 -0.17 8.21 -5.65
N LEU A 194 0.25 7.00 -6.01
CA LEU A 194 1.65 6.65 -6.26
C LEU A 194 1.72 5.53 -7.30
N ALA A 195 2.60 5.67 -8.28
CA ALA A 195 2.87 4.59 -9.21
C ALA A 195 3.51 3.39 -8.49
N ARG A 196 3.09 2.18 -8.86
CA ARG A 196 3.67 0.94 -8.30
C ARG A 196 5.18 0.87 -8.53
N ALA A 197 5.65 1.32 -9.69
CA ALA A 197 7.08 1.37 -10.00
C ALA A 197 7.86 2.27 -9.04
N ASP A 198 7.34 3.45 -8.73
CA ASP A 198 7.98 4.39 -7.79
C ASP A 198 7.97 3.84 -6.35
N LEU A 199 6.89 3.15 -5.94
CA LEU A 199 6.86 2.47 -4.64
C LEU A 199 7.92 1.36 -4.57
N VAL A 200 8.07 0.57 -5.64
CA VAL A 200 9.09 -0.48 -5.74
C VAL A 200 10.49 0.12 -5.65
N ASP A 201 10.76 1.20 -6.37
CA ASP A 201 12.05 1.91 -6.32
C ASP A 201 12.36 2.41 -4.90
N LEU A 202 11.37 2.95 -4.19
CA LEU A 202 11.51 3.37 -2.79
C LEU A 202 11.87 2.17 -1.89
N LEU A 203 11.14 1.07 -2.00
CA LEU A 203 11.37 -0.14 -1.21
C LEU A 203 12.75 -0.75 -1.47
N VAL A 204 13.19 -0.79 -2.74
CA VAL A 204 14.55 -1.23 -3.12
C VAL A 204 15.61 -0.31 -2.51
N SER A 205 15.39 0.99 -2.53
CA SER A 205 16.31 1.98 -1.94
C SER A 205 16.45 1.80 -0.43
N CYS A 206 15.33 1.57 0.28
CA CYS A 206 15.32 1.25 1.71
C CYS A 206 16.11 -0.03 2.02
N ALA A 207 15.91 -1.09 1.21
CA ALA A 207 16.58 -2.37 1.42
C ALA A 207 18.10 -2.31 1.25
N ARG A 208 18.60 -1.41 0.42
CA ARG A 208 20.03 -1.26 0.13
C ARG A 208 20.78 -0.41 1.13
N GLY A 209 20.09 0.36 1.95
CA GLY A 209 20.73 1.28 2.87
C GLY A 209 21.63 2.30 2.16
N ASN A 210 21.28 2.71 0.93
CA ASN A 210 22.09 3.64 0.14
C ASN A 210 22.26 4.96 0.88
N ALA A 211 23.47 5.52 0.84
CA ALA A 211 23.74 6.85 1.39
C ALA A 211 22.80 7.86 0.69
N GLY A 212 21.87 8.45 1.44
CA GLY A 212 20.81 9.31 0.93
C GLY A 212 19.45 8.63 0.72
N ALA A 213 19.34 7.30 0.79
CA ALA A 213 18.04 6.65 0.94
C ALA A 213 17.42 7.11 2.28
N PRO A 214 16.08 7.06 2.41
CA PRO A 214 15.45 7.28 3.69
C PRO A 214 15.73 6.10 4.63
N THR A 215 17.00 5.99 5.04
CA THR A 215 17.53 4.96 5.95
C THR A 215 17.39 5.40 7.41
N GLY A 216 16.57 6.42 7.65
CA GLY A 216 16.29 6.89 9.00
C GLY A 216 15.12 6.16 9.62
N GLU A 217 15.17 5.98 10.93
CA GLU A 217 14.00 5.67 11.75
C GLU A 217 12.91 6.71 11.45
N GLY A 218 11.74 6.26 10.94
CA GLY A 218 10.67 7.20 10.67
C GLY A 218 9.54 6.70 9.78
N VAL A 219 8.59 7.60 9.60
CA VAL A 219 7.41 7.41 8.77
C VAL A 219 7.56 8.16 7.46
N ILE A 220 7.36 7.47 6.35
CA ILE A 220 7.43 8.01 4.98
C ILE A 220 6.05 8.00 4.37
N ALA A 221 5.49 9.18 4.11
CA ALA A 221 4.30 9.33 3.29
C ALA A 221 4.71 9.28 1.80
N ALA A 222 4.41 8.18 1.12
CA ALA A 222 4.83 7.95 -0.25
C ALA A 222 3.70 8.26 -1.23
N THR A 223 3.79 9.42 -1.90
CA THR A 223 2.85 9.89 -2.93
C THR A 223 3.62 10.54 -4.08
N ASP A 224 3.00 10.69 -5.26
CA ASP A 224 3.57 11.43 -6.37
C ASP A 224 3.42 12.96 -6.23
N GLY A 225 2.78 13.43 -5.16
CA GLY A 225 2.58 14.83 -4.86
C GLY A 225 1.44 15.50 -5.61
N GLU A 226 0.79 14.77 -6.48
CA GLU A 226 -0.28 15.27 -7.32
C GLU A 226 -1.66 15.03 -6.72
N CYS A 227 -2.56 15.97 -6.99
CA CYS A 227 -3.95 15.87 -6.58
C CYS A 227 -4.81 15.25 -7.68
N TYR A 228 -5.36 14.07 -7.43
CA TYR A 228 -6.22 13.37 -8.38
C TYR A 228 -7.69 13.55 -8.01
N ASP A 229 -8.37 14.38 -8.76
CA ASP A 229 -9.83 14.52 -8.72
C ASP A 229 -10.53 13.64 -9.79
N ALA A 230 -11.87 13.69 -9.79
CA ALA A 230 -12.68 12.93 -10.74
C ALA A 230 -12.33 13.25 -12.20
N GLN A 231 -12.05 14.51 -12.52
CA GLN A 231 -11.75 14.92 -13.90
C GLN A 231 -10.38 14.44 -14.34
N ARG A 232 -9.38 14.52 -13.48
CA ARG A 232 -8.01 14.08 -13.78
C ARG A 232 -7.96 12.56 -13.96
N ILE A 233 -8.62 11.80 -13.08
CA ILE A 233 -8.71 10.35 -13.22
C ILE A 233 -9.45 9.96 -14.50
N SER A 234 -10.56 10.64 -14.83
CA SER A 234 -11.32 10.39 -16.08
C SER A 234 -10.44 10.60 -17.32
N ARG A 235 -9.67 11.68 -17.36
CA ARG A 235 -8.73 11.95 -18.45
C ARG A 235 -7.65 10.87 -18.54
N ALA A 236 -7.07 10.49 -17.41
CA ALA A 236 -6.04 9.44 -17.35
C ALA A 236 -6.57 8.08 -17.81
N LEU A 237 -7.83 7.77 -17.55
CA LEU A 237 -8.49 6.54 -18.04
C LEU A 237 -8.87 6.59 -19.52
N SER A 238 -8.59 7.70 -20.22
CA SER A 238 -9.01 7.93 -21.62
C SER A 238 -10.52 7.75 -21.84
N VAL A 239 -11.32 7.99 -20.81
CA VAL A 239 -12.77 7.93 -20.87
C VAL A 239 -13.31 9.35 -21.01
N THR A 240 -13.70 9.69 -22.24
CA THR A 240 -14.36 10.97 -22.51
C THR A 240 -15.80 10.87 -22.01
N THR A 241 -16.10 11.45 -20.88
CA THR A 241 -17.47 11.58 -20.40
C THR A 241 -18.15 12.72 -21.15
N LYS A 242 -19.29 12.45 -21.79
CA LYS A 242 -20.01 13.45 -22.62
C LYS A 242 -20.64 14.58 -21.79
N TRP A 243 -20.92 14.34 -20.53
CA TRP A 243 -21.76 15.21 -19.69
C TRP A 243 -21.05 15.70 -18.42
N GLY A 244 -19.81 15.32 -18.19
CA GLY A 244 -19.01 15.76 -17.04
C GLY A 244 -19.17 14.86 -15.80
N VAL A 245 -19.09 15.46 -14.62
CA VAL A 245 -19.15 14.74 -13.33
C VAL A 245 -20.59 14.57 -12.89
N MET A 246 -20.96 13.35 -12.51
CA MET A 246 -22.29 13.01 -12.00
C MET A 246 -22.61 13.81 -10.72
N PRO A 247 -23.81 14.40 -10.58
CA PRO A 247 -24.21 15.05 -9.35
C PRO A 247 -24.07 14.16 -8.13
N ARG A 248 -23.55 14.69 -7.03
CA ARG A 248 -23.25 13.93 -5.79
C ARG A 248 -24.46 13.17 -5.24
N TRP A 249 -25.66 13.75 -5.35
CA TRP A 249 -26.88 13.11 -4.88
C TRP A 249 -27.22 11.84 -5.67
N LEU A 250 -27.00 11.85 -6.99
CA LEU A 250 -27.23 10.70 -7.85
C LEU A 250 -26.22 9.58 -7.57
N CYS A 251 -24.93 9.92 -7.39
CA CYS A 251 -23.91 8.99 -6.95
C CYS A 251 -24.27 8.36 -5.60
N ARG A 252 -24.75 9.18 -4.66
CA ARG A 252 -25.15 8.72 -3.33
C ARG A 252 -26.33 7.73 -3.41
N MET A 253 -27.31 8.00 -4.25
CA MET A 253 -28.40 7.05 -4.49
C MET A 253 -27.89 5.73 -5.07
N GLY A 254 -27.06 5.78 -6.12
CA GLY A 254 -26.48 4.59 -6.73
C GLY A 254 -25.64 3.77 -5.73
N CYS A 255 -24.85 4.43 -4.89
CA CYS A 255 -24.10 3.76 -3.82
C CYS A 255 -25.01 3.09 -2.78
N ARG A 256 -26.14 3.71 -2.40
CA ARG A 256 -27.11 3.09 -1.48
C ARG A 256 -27.74 1.82 -2.05
N VAL A 257 -28.07 1.82 -3.34
CA VAL A 257 -28.58 0.63 -4.02
C VAL A 257 -27.50 -0.47 -4.06
N LEU A 258 -26.26 -0.11 -4.37
CA LEU A 258 -25.11 -1.03 -4.34
C LEU A 258 -24.86 -1.61 -2.95
N ASP A 259 -24.93 -0.79 -1.90
CA ASP A 259 -24.77 -1.24 -0.51
C ASP A 259 -25.86 -2.26 -0.15
N TRP A 260 -27.12 -1.96 -0.52
CA TRP A 260 -28.24 -2.89 -0.29
C TRP A 260 -28.07 -4.22 -1.03
N LEU A 261 -27.67 -4.19 -2.31
CA LEU A 261 -27.44 -5.40 -3.11
C LEU A 261 -26.27 -6.27 -2.59
N ARG A 262 -25.30 -5.65 -1.92
CA ARG A 262 -24.09 -6.31 -1.42
C ARG A 262 -24.15 -6.61 0.09
N GLY A 263 -25.24 -6.26 0.76
CA GLY A 263 -25.37 -6.41 2.21
C GLY A 263 -24.46 -5.53 3.04
N TYR A 264 -24.01 -4.38 2.47
CA TYR A 264 -23.17 -3.43 3.17
C TYR A 264 -24.02 -2.44 4.00
N PRO A 265 -23.43 -1.84 5.06
CA PRO A 265 -24.07 -0.75 5.77
C PRO A 265 -24.43 0.40 4.82
N ALA A 266 -25.63 0.97 4.97
CA ALA A 266 -26.12 2.02 4.08
C ALA A 266 -25.20 3.24 4.10
N GLY A 267 -24.63 3.60 2.95
CA GLY A 267 -23.73 4.73 2.78
C GLY A 267 -22.24 4.39 2.82
N ALA A 268 -21.85 3.14 3.10
CA ALA A 268 -20.45 2.72 3.14
C ALA A 268 -19.72 2.94 1.80
N SER A 269 -20.35 2.55 0.69
CA SER A 269 -19.79 2.77 -0.66
C SER A 269 -19.66 4.26 -1.00
N TRP A 270 -20.65 5.07 -0.58
CA TRP A 270 -20.62 6.52 -0.79
C TRP A 270 -19.50 7.18 0.03
N GLN A 271 -19.36 6.84 1.30
CA GLN A 271 -18.33 7.36 2.16
C GLN A 271 -16.93 7.04 1.60
N GLY A 272 -16.70 5.80 1.20
CA GLY A 272 -15.45 5.40 0.58
C GLY A 272 -15.15 6.09 -0.76
N LEU A 273 -16.18 6.44 -1.54
CA LEU A 273 -16.02 7.12 -2.82
C LEU A 273 -15.82 8.63 -2.66
N SER A 274 -16.59 9.28 -1.80
CA SER A 274 -16.68 10.75 -1.68
C SER A 274 -15.66 11.36 -0.72
N SER A 275 -15.08 10.59 0.19
CA SER A 275 -14.04 11.08 1.11
C SER A 275 -12.80 11.53 0.32
N SER A 276 -12.24 12.66 0.70
CA SER A 276 -10.96 13.13 0.17
C SER A 276 -9.82 12.54 0.99
N HIS A 277 -8.84 11.97 0.32
CA HIS A 277 -7.60 11.44 0.89
C HIS A 277 -6.41 12.04 0.12
N TRP A 278 -6.39 13.36 0.03
CA TRP A 278 -5.26 14.10 -0.50
C TRP A 278 -4.54 14.80 0.65
N TYR A 279 -3.27 14.49 0.81
CA TYR A 279 -2.44 14.85 1.95
C TYR A 279 -1.39 15.92 1.62
N GLY A 280 -1.63 16.70 0.57
CA GLY A 280 -0.71 17.75 0.12
C GLY A 280 0.36 17.24 -0.87
N PRO A 281 1.30 18.11 -1.24
CA PRO A 281 2.41 17.76 -2.12
C PRO A 281 3.29 16.67 -1.49
N ALA A 282 4.00 15.92 -2.33
CA ALA A 282 4.92 14.88 -1.86
C ALA A 282 5.94 15.48 -0.89
N PRO A 283 6.14 14.86 0.27
CA PRO A 283 7.21 15.28 1.15
C PRO A 283 8.55 15.02 0.46
N SER A 284 9.52 15.90 0.72
CA SER A 284 10.89 15.68 0.27
C SER A 284 11.47 14.48 1.03
N ILE A 285 11.74 13.41 0.31
CA ILE A 285 12.41 12.22 0.82
C ILE A 285 13.84 12.27 0.31
N SER A 286 14.81 12.30 1.19
CA SER A 286 16.22 12.33 0.80
C SER A 286 16.56 11.11 -0.07
N GLY A 287 17.14 11.37 -1.26
CA GLY A 287 17.57 10.33 -2.17
C GLY A 287 16.48 9.62 -2.97
N TRP A 288 15.20 10.01 -2.83
CA TRP A 288 14.11 9.44 -3.62
C TRP A 288 13.08 10.50 -4.03
N GLN A 289 12.64 10.42 -5.28
CA GLN A 289 11.55 11.23 -5.83
C GLN A 289 10.68 10.37 -6.75
N PRO A 290 9.35 10.52 -6.72
CA PRO A 290 8.47 9.87 -7.67
C PRO A 290 8.76 10.38 -9.08
N ARG A 291 8.76 9.48 -10.06
CA ARG A 291 9.04 9.79 -11.47
C ARG A 291 7.80 9.70 -12.34
N CYS A 292 6.81 8.93 -11.88
CA CYS A 292 5.61 8.64 -12.64
C CYS A 292 4.44 9.47 -12.13
N VAL A 293 3.70 10.07 -13.05
CA VAL A 293 2.44 10.75 -12.79
C VAL A 293 1.36 10.09 -13.63
N LEU A 294 0.16 9.89 -13.07
CA LEU A 294 -0.96 9.34 -13.82
C LEU A 294 -1.45 10.38 -14.85
N GLU A 295 -0.98 10.25 -16.09
CA GLU A 295 -1.39 11.07 -17.23
C GLU A 295 -2.34 10.31 -18.14
N SER A 296 -2.98 11.05 -19.07
CA SER A 296 -3.83 10.44 -20.09
C SER A 296 -3.02 9.44 -20.90
N ARG A 297 -3.48 8.20 -20.97
CA ARG A 297 -2.92 7.19 -21.87
C ARG A 297 -3.02 7.74 -23.29
N SER A 298 -1.90 8.04 -23.92
CA SER A 298 -1.87 8.31 -25.36
C SER A 298 -2.42 7.08 -26.05
N VAL A 299 -3.35 7.26 -26.98
CA VAL A 299 -4.00 6.18 -27.75
C VAL A 299 -2.99 5.42 -28.63
N ASN A 300 -1.75 5.84 -28.70
CA ASN A 300 -0.66 5.22 -29.44
C ASN A 300 0.27 4.49 -28.47
N GLY A 301 0.14 3.15 -28.45
CA GLY A 301 1.05 2.27 -27.76
C GLY A 301 2.47 2.38 -28.31
N GLY A 302 3.33 2.98 -27.50
CA GLY A 302 4.78 2.95 -27.66
C GLY A 302 5.39 3.34 -26.30
N PRO A 303 6.39 2.60 -25.78
CA PRO A 303 7.10 3.05 -24.61
C PRO A 303 7.79 4.36 -24.95
N ALA A 304 7.58 5.38 -24.10
CA ALA A 304 8.38 6.59 -24.18
C ALA A 304 9.84 6.21 -23.92
N SER A 305 10.63 6.17 -24.99
CA SER A 305 12.08 6.13 -24.94
C SER A 305 12.59 7.50 -24.47
N GLN A 306 13.11 7.57 -23.26
CA GLN A 306 14.35 8.28 -22.93
C GLN A 306 14.77 7.92 -21.51
#